data_d103bb17fcff2c75b246a8bc6829d526
#
_entry.id   d103bb17fcff2c75b246a8bc6829d526
#
_cell.length_a   1.000
_cell.length_b   1.000
_cell.length_c   1.000
_cell.angle_alpha   90.00
_cell.angle_beta   90.00
_cell.angle_gamma   90.00
#
_symmetry.space_group_name_H-M   'P 1'
#
loop_
_entity.id
_entity.type
_entity.pdbx_description
1 polymer ?
#
loop_
_entity_poly.entity_id
_entity_poly.type
_entity_poly.pdbx_seq_one_letter_code
_entity_poly.pdbx_strand_id
1 'polypeptide(L)'
;MEEEKKEKQFSDLDFEIDFYERLLKEKPRFVQALIALGEAYTKKGFFKKGLLIDTRLAKLRPHDATVRYNLACSYSLLGEIEKALQQLRLSIRLGYADFEHMDKDPDLENLRQDPRYKQFVFLSKNKTEDKPR
;
A
#
# COMPACT_ATOMS: atom_id res chain seq x y z
N MET A 1 -12.42 12.95 26.12
CA MET A 1 -12.66 13.43 24.76
C MET A 1 -11.79 12.73 23.70
N GLU A 2 -10.49 12.61 23.91
CA GLU A 2 -9.65 11.85 22.97
C GLU A 2 -9.96 10.36 22.93
N GLU A 3 -10.28 9.78 24.08
CA GLU A 3 -10.68 8.36 24.17
C GLU A 3 -12.00 8.08 23.47
N GLU A 4 -12.97 8.98 23.57
CA GLU A 4 -14.24 8.85 22.85
C GLU A 4 -14.07 8.91 21.34
N LYS A 5 -13.17 9.78 20.84
CA LYS A 5 -12.86 9.87 19.42
C LYS A 5 -12.16 8.60 18.91
N LYS A 6 -11.25 8.02 19.71
CA LYS A 6 -10.56 6.76 19.36
C LYS A 6 -11.53 5.59 19.32
N GLU A 7 -12.42 5.48 20.33
CA GLU A 7 -13.43 4.42 20.39
C GLU A 7 -14.39 4.51 19.19
N LYS A 8 -14.83 5.71 18.86
CA LYS A 8 -15.69 5.94 17.71
C LYS A 8 -15.00 5.59 16.40
N GLN A 9 -13.72 5.95 16.25
CA GLN A 9 -12.93 5.65 15.05
C GLN A 9 -12.74 4.14 14.87
N PHE A 10 -12.43 3.39 15.94
CA PHE A 10 -12.31 1.94 15.89
C PHE A 10 -13.65 1.26 15.58
N SER A 11 -14.76 1.76 16.15
CA SER A 11 -16.10 1.26 15.84
C SER A 11 -16.45 1.44 14.36
N ASP A 12 -16.10 2.60 13.79
CA ASP A 12 -16.34 2.88 12.37
C ASP A 12 -15.49 1.99 11.46
N LEU A 13 -14.23 1.75 11.83
CA LEU A 13 -13.36 0.83 11.08
C LEU A 13 -13.86 -0.62 11.15
N ASP A 14 -14.31 -1.06 12.32
CA ASP A 14 -14.87 -2.40 12.49
C ASP A 14 -16.11 -2.59 11.62
N PHE A 15 -16.96 -1.57 11.54
CA PHE A 15 -18.14 -1.58 10.69
C PHE A 15 -17.74 -1.64 9.20
N GLU A 16 -16.77 -0.84 8.78
CA GLU A 16 -16.27 -0.86 7.40
C GLU A 16 -15.71 -2.23 7.02
N ILE A 17 -14.90 -2.81 7.89
CA ILE A 17 -14.30 -4.12 7.66
C ILE A 17 -15.39 -5.18 7.48
N ASP A 18 -16.37 -5.23 8.39
CA ASP A 18 -17.47 -6.17 8.30
C ASP A 18 -18.27 -6.00 7.01
N PHE A 19 -18.56 -4.75 6.66
CA PHE A 19 -19.30 -4.42 5.43
C PHE A 19 -18.58 -4.92 4.18
N TYR A 20 -17.29 -4.60 4.04
CA TYR A 20 -16.53 -4.98 2.85
C TYR A 20 -16.23 -6.48 2.81
N GLU A 21 -16.02 -7.13 3.96
CA GLU A 21 -15.86 -8.59 4.02
C GLU A 21 -17.12 -9.30 3.50
N ARG A 22 -18.30 -8.83 3.90
CA ARG A 22 -19.57 -9.38 3.42
C ARG A 22 -19.77 -9.15 1.94
N LEU A 23 -19.49 -7.92 1.48
CA LEU A 23 -19.63 -7.57 0.06
C LEU A 23 -18.71 -8.45 -0.80
N LEU A 24 -17.50 -8.71 -0.36
CA LEU A 24 -16.54 -9.52 -1.09
C LEU A 24 -16.85 -11.01 -1.08
N LYS A 25 -17.65 -11.50 -0.14
CA LYS A 25 -18.16 -12.86 -0.21
C LYS A 25 -19.10 -13.05 -1.42
N GLU A 26 -19.90 -12.03 -1.72
CA GLU A 26 -20.80 -12.05 -2.86
C GLU A 26 -20.10 -11.68 -4.18
N LYS A 27 -19.15 -10.73 -4.10
CA LYS A 27 -18.41 -10.20 -5.27
C LYS A 27 -16.92 -10.23 -5.00
N PRO A 28 -16.26 -11.40 -5.11
CA PRO A 28 -14.85 -11.56 -4.69
C PRO A 28 -13.84 -10.73 -5.50
N ARG A 29 -14.23 -10.23 -6.69
CA ARG A 29 -13.35 -9.49 -7.58
C ARG A 29 -13.70 -8.00 -7.67
N PHE A 30 -14.51 -7.52 -6.73
CA PHE A 30 -14.92 -6.11 -6.70
C PHE A 30 -13.75 -5.24 -6.24
N VAL A 31 -13.08 -4.60 -7.19
CA VAL A 31 -11.80 -3.91 -6.96
C VAL A 31 -11.93 -2.78 -5.93
N GLN A 32 -12.97 -1.95 -6.02
CA GLN A 32 -13.17 -0.84 -5.07
C GLN A 32 -13.34 -1.35 -3.63
N ALA A 33 -14.05 -2.46 -3.45
CA ALA A 33 -14.22 -3.05 -2.13
C ALA A 33 -12.90 -3.64 -1.60
N LEU A 34 -12.09 -4.25 -2.47
CA LEU A 34 -10.76 -4.74 -2.09
C LEU A 34 -9.85 -3.60 -1.66
N ILE A 35 -9.84 -2.49 -2.40
CA ILE A 35 -9.05 -1.30 -2.05
C ILE A 35 -9.46 -0.78 -0.68
N ALA A 36 -10.77 -0.59 -0.48
CA ALA A 36 -11.30 -0.06 0.79
C ALA A 36 -11.00 -0.98 1.97
N LEU A 37 -11.15 -2.29 1.78
CA LEU A 37 -10.86 -3.27 2.83
C LEU A 37 -9.38 -3.31 3.19
N GLY A 38 -8.49 -3.26 2.18
CA GLY A 38 -7.05 -3.22 2.42
C GLY A 38 -6.64 -1.99 3.23
N GLU A 39 -7.19 -0.82 2.91
CA GLU A 39 -6.96 0.42 3.66
C GLU A 39 -7.48 0.31 5.10
N ALA A 40 -8.66 -0.25 5.29
CA ALA A 40 -9.26 -0.42 6.62
C ALA A 40 -8.43 -1.39 7.48
N TYR A 41 -7.98 -2.49 6.91
CA TYR A 41 -7.09 -3.42 7.61
C TYR A 41 -5.78 -2.75 8.05
N THR A 42 -5.18 -1.95 7.18
CA THR A 42 -3.94 -1.22 7.50
C THR A 42 -4.16 -0.24 8.64
N LYS A 43 -5.24 0.52 8.59
CA LYS A 43 -5.60 1.47 9.68
C LYS A 43 -5.84 0.76 11.01
N LYS A 44 -6.39 -0.45 10.96
CA LYS A 44 -6.65 -1.25 12.15
C LYS A 44 -5.39 -1.97 12.68
N GLY A 45 -4.31 -1.99 11.91
CA GLY A 45 -3.08 -2.70 12.26
C GLY A 45 -3.08 -4.17 11.85
N PHE A 46 -4.02 -4.60 11.04
CA PHE A 46 -4.13 -5.98 10.55
C PHE A 46 -3.31 -6.14 9.27
N PHE A 47 -1.98 -6.03 9.41
CA PHE A 47 -1.07 -5.95 8.27
C PHE A 47 -1.02 -7.23 7.44
N LYS A 48 -1.13 -8.40 8.06
CA LYS A 48 -1.17 -9.67 7.33
C LYS A 48 -2.42 -9.80 6.47
N LYS A 49 -3.57 -9.39 7.02
CA LYS A 49 -4.83 -9.36 6.28
C LYS A 49 -4.77 -8.35 5.14
N GLY A 50 -4.18 -7.19 5.39
CA GLY A 50 -3.95 -6.18 4.36
C GLY A 50 -3.10 -6.71 3.22
N LEU A 51 -2.03 -7.43 3.54
CA LEU A 51 -1.17 -8.07 2.54
C LEU A 51 -1.94 -9.06 1.66
N LEU A 52 -2.80 -9.87 2.24
CA LEU A 52 -3.62 -10.81 1.47
C LEU A 52 -4.51 -10.09 0.46
N ILE A 53 -5.13 -8.99 0.88
CA ILE A 53 -6.00 -8.17 0.01
C ILE A 53 -5.18 -7.53 -1.10
N ASP A 54 -4.04 -6.92 -0.76
CA ASP A 54 -3.19 -6.27 -1.76
C ASP A 54 -2.61 -7.28 -2.76
N THR A 55 -2.33 -8.50 -2.32
CA THR A 55 -1.89 -9.58 -3.20
C THR A 55 -3.00 -9.96 -4.20
N ARG A 56 -4.24 -10.05 -3.74
CA ARG A 56 -5.40 -10.29 -4.62
C ARG A 56 -5.57 -9.17 -5.63
N LEU A 57 -5.43 -7.92 -5.20
CA LEU A 57 -5.49 -6.76 -6.09
C LEU A 57 -4.40 -6.80 -7.14
N ALA A 58 -3.19 -7.17 -6.77
CA ALA A 58 -2.07 -7.28 -7.72
C ALA A 58 -2.31 -8.36 -8.78
N LYS A 59 -3.01 -9.43 -8.44
CA LYS A 59 -3.41 -10.46 -9.42
C LYS A 59 -4.49 -9.96 -10.37
N LEU A 60 -5.42 -9.14 -9.87
CA LEU A 60 -6.50 -8.59 -10.69
C LEU A 60 -6.03 -7.40 -11.54
N ARG A 61 -5.06 -6.64 -11.04
CA ARG A 61 -4.53 -5.41 -11.66
C ARG A 61 -3.01 -5.44 -11.68
N PRO A 62 -2.39 -6.39 -12.42
CA PRO A 62 -0.94 -6.61 -12.32
C PRO A 62 -0.09 -5.45 -12.82
N HIS A 63 -0.64 -4.60 -13.68
CA HIS A 63 0.09 -3.45 -14.27
C HIS A 63 -0.34 -2.11 -13.69
N ASP A 64 -1.07 -2.11 -12.58
CA ASP A 64 -1.49 -0.89 -11.90
C ASP A 64 -0.39 -0.44 -10.92
N ALA A 65 0.21 0.72 -11.21
CA ALA A 65 1.31 1.26 -10.41
C ALA A 65 0.94 1.48 -8.95
N THR A 66 -0.27 1.99 -8.69
CA THR A 66 -0.74 2.26 -7.33
C THR A 66 -0.97 0.97 -6.55
N VAL A 67 -1.53 -0.05 -7.19
CA VAL A 67 -1.72 -1.38 -6.57
C VAL A 67 -0.38 -1.97 -6.16
N ARG A 68 0.64 -1.87 -7.02
CA ARG A 68 2.00 -2.35 -6.69
C ARG A 68 2.64 -1.53 -5.57
N TYR A 69 2.39 -0.22 -5.56
CA TYR A 69 2.85 0.64 -4.47
C TYR A 69 2.23 0.21 -3.13
N ASN A 70 0.92 -0.01 -3.10
CA ASN A 70 0.23 -0.46 -1.88
C ASN A 70 0.75 -1.83 -1.41
N LEU A 71 1.06 -2.73 -2.33
CA LEU A 71 1.65 -4.03 -1.99
C LEU A 71 3.04 -3.85 -1.38
N ALA A 72 3.85 -2.92 -1.91
CA ALA A 72 5.14 -2.59 -1.32
C ALA A 72 4.99 -2.09 0.11
N CYS A 73 3.99 -1.23 0.36
CA CYS A 73 3.69 -0.72 1.71
C CYS A 73 3.32 -1.86 2.67
N SER A 74 2.50 -2.80 2.24
CA SER A 74 2.11 -3.95 3.06
C SER A 74 3.30 -4.83 3.43
N TYR A 75 4.18 -5.10 2.48
CA TYR A 75 5.41 -5.83 2.77
C TYR A 75 6.33 -5.06 3.72
N SER A 76 6.46 -3.73 3.53
CA SER A 76 7.28 -2.88 4.41
C SER A 76 6.77 -2.92 5.86
N LEU A 77 5.46 -2.80 6.04
CA LEU A 77 4.84 -2.84 7.38
C LEU A 77 5.12 -4.17 8.11
N LEU A 78 5.26 -5.24 7.36
CA LEU A 78 5.57 -6.57 7.91
C LEU A 78 7.08 -6.85 8.02
N GLY A 79 7.92 -5.88 7.67
CA GLY A 79 9.37 -6.06 7.71
C GLY A 79 9.94 -6.92 6.60
N GLU A 80 9.16 -7.23 5.57
CA GLU A 80 9.56 -8.01 4.39
C GLU A 80 10.25 -7.09 3.37
N ILE A 81 11.46 -6.66 3.69
CA ILE A 81 12.15 -5.56 3.00
C ILE A 81 12.49 -5.92 1.54
N GLU A 82 12.96 -7.13 1.27
CA GLU A 82 13.29 -7.56 -0.10
C GLU A 82 12.06 -7.51 -1.01
N LYS A 83 10.95 -8.06 -0.54
CA LYS A 83 9.70 -8.08 -1.29
C LYS A 83 9.14 -6.67 -1.46
N ALA A 84 9.23 -5.84 -0.41
CA ALA A 84 8.81 -4.45 -0.48
C ALA A 84 9.59 -3.68 -1.55
N LEU A 85 10.91 -3.84 -1.58
CA LEU A 85 11.77 -3.18 -2.56
C LEU A 85 11.45 -3.64 -3.99
N GLN A 86 11.22 -4.93 -4.20
CA GLN A 86 10.83 -5.47 -5.51
C GLN A 86 9.53 -4.84 -6.02
N GLN A 87 8.53 -4.75 -5.15
CA GLN A 87 7.24 -4.17 -5.53
C GLN A 87 7.33 -2.66 -5.75
N LEU A 88 8.12 -1.96 -4.96
CA LEU A 88 8.34 -0.54 -5.15
C LEU A 88 9.02 -0.25 -6.49
N ARG A 89 10.05 -1.01 -6.84
CA ARG A 89 10.72 -0.90 -8.13
C ARG A 89 9.75 -1.12 -9.28
N LEU A 90 8.93 -2.15 -9.18
CA LEU A 90 7.91 -2.45 -10.19
C LEU A 90 6.90 -1.31 -10.31
N SER A 91 6.42 -0.79 -9.18
CA SER A 91 5.49 0.34 -9.13
C SER A 91 6.05 1.55 -9.89
N ILE A 92 7.30 1.90 -9.64
CA ILE A 92 7.96 3.04 -10.32
C ILE A 92 8.11 2.77 -11.82
N ARG A 93 8.48 1.55 -12.22
CA ARG A 93 8.54 1.17 -13.65
C ARG A 93 7.18 1.31 -14.33
N LEU A 94 6.11 1.04 -13.58
CA LEU A 94 4.73 1.14 -14.09
C LEU A 94 4.21 2.58 -14.10
N GLY A 95 5.00 3.54 -13.61
CA GLY A 95 4.68 4.94 -13.71
C GLY A 95 4.40 5.68 -12.40
N TYR A 96 4.53 5.01 -11.25
CA TYR A 96 4.38 5.70 -9.97
C TYR A 96 5.51 6.74 -9.83
N ALA A 97 5.12 7.99 -9.63
CA ALA A 97 6.07 9.11 -9.65
C ALA A 97 5.89 10.09 -8.48
N ASP A 98 5.03 9.80 -7.53
CA ASP A 98 4.84 10.67 -6.36
C ASP A 98 5.93 10.39 -5.30
N PHE A 99 7.14 10.82 -5.61
CA PHE A 99 8.31 10.62 -4.77
C PHE A 99 8.22 11.38 -3.44
N GLU A 100 7.56 12.53 -3.45
CA GLU A 100 7.35 13.31 -2.23
C GLU A 100 6.48 12.53 -1.23
N HIS A 101 5.38 11.96 -1.68
CA HIS A 101 4.53 11.10 -0.85
C HIS A 101 5.31 9.87 -0.37
N MET A 102 6.06 9.25 -1.25
CA MET A 102 6.89 8.07 -0.95
C MET A 102 7.86 8.33 0.20
N ASP A 103 8.51 9.50 0.18
CA ASP A 103 9.49 9.88 1.20
C ASP A 103 8.85 10.17 2.57
N LYS A 104 7.54 10.44 2.61
CA LYS A 104 6.81 10.79 3.84
C LYS A 104 5.83 9.72 4.31
N ASP A 105 5.59 8.70 3.49
CA ASP A 105 4.60 7.67 3.79
C ASP A 105 5.04 6.83 5.00
N PRO A 106 4.29 6.86 6.12
CA PRO A 106 4.67 6.07 7.29
C PRO A 106 4.67 4.56 7.04
N ASP A 107 3.91 4.10 6.05
CA ASP A 107 3.84 2.68 5.72
C ASP A 107 5.14 2.18 5.07
N LEU A 108 5.96 3.08 4.54
CA LEU A 108 7.27 2.74 3.95
C LEU A 108 8.44 2.98 4.90
N GLU A 109 8.19 3.33 6.15
CA GLU A 109 9.28 3.70 7.08
C GLU A 109 10.31 2.59 7.22
N ASN A 110 9.89 1.34 7.38
CA ASN A 110 10.82 0.22 7.48
C ASN A 110 11.69 0.05 6.23
N LEU A 111 11.07 0.20 5.06
CA LEU A 111 11.80 0.12 3.79
C LEU A 111 12.79 1.27 3.63
N ARG A 112 12.40 2.50 4.04
CA ARG A 112 13.29 3.68 3.92
C ARG A 112 14.58 3.55 4.72
N GLN A 113 14.61 2.72 5.74
CA GLN A 113 15.83 2.49 6.53
C GLN A 113 16.86 1.64 5.79
N ASP A 114 16.45 0.94 4.74
CA ASP A 114 17.36 0.18 3.89
C ASP A 114 18.08 1.14 2.92
N PRO A 115 19.44 1.12 2.86
CA PRO A 115 20.18 2.03 1.98
C PRO A 115 19.80 1.94 0.51
N ARG A 116 19.31 0.79 0.05
CA ARG A 116 18.90 0.59 -1.35
C ARG A 116 17.70 1.45 -1.72
N TYR A 117 16.84 1.79 -0.75
CA TYR A 117 15.70 2.66 -1.01
C TYR A 117 16.15 4.04 -1.51
N LYS A 118 17.05 4.70 -0.76
CA LYS A 118 17.53 6.04 -1.12
C LYS A 118 18.23 6.05 -2.47
N GLN A 119 19.08 5.07 -2.69
CA GLN A 119 19.81 4.93 -3.95
C GLN A 119 18.86 4.74 -5.12
N PHE A 120 17.91 3.84 -4.99
CA PHE A 120 16.95 3.54 -6.05
C PHE A 120 16.04 4.73 -6.37
N VAL A 121 15.50 5.40 -5.34
CA VAL A 121 14.62 6.56 -5.51
C VAL A 121 15.38 7.72 -6.16
N PHE A 122 16.61 7.98 -5.72
CA PHE A 122 17.46 9.00 -6.29
C PHE A 122 17.69 8.77 -7.80
N LEU A 123 18.05 7.54 -8.18
CA LEU A 123 18.26 7.19 -9.59
C LEU A 123 16.96 7.32 -10.40
N SER A 124 15.84 6.98 -9.82
CA SER A 124 14.53 7.06 -10.49
C SER A 124 14.11 8.51 -10.72
N LYS A 125 14.31 9.39 -9.74
CA LYS A 125 14.06 10.83 -9.87
C LYS A 125 14.91 11.43 -11.00
N ASN A 126 16.18 11.09 -11.04
CA ASN A 126 17.13 11.61 -12.05
C ASN A 126 16.78 11.13 -13.46
N LYS A 127 16.35 9.88 -13.59
CA LYS A 127 15.89 9.34 -14.89
C LYS A 127 14.68 10.10 -15.43
N THR A 128 13.73 10.48 -14.56
CA THR A 128 12.54 11.22 -14.97
C THR A 128 12.87 12.64 -15.39
N GLU A 129 13.85 13.29 -14.75
CA GLU A 129 14.30 14.65 -15.07
C GLU A 129 15.11 14.70 -16.37
N ASP A 130 15.85 13.63 -16.68
CA ASP A 130 16.74 13.55 -17.84
C ASP A 130 16.04 13.05 -19.12
N LYS A 131 14.77 12.71 -19.06
CA LYS A 131 14.04 12.28 -20.26
C LYS A 131 13.83 13.47 -21.20
N PRO A 132 14.26 13.37 -22.46
CA PRO A 132 13.98 14.41 -23.46
C PRO A 132 12.46 14.51 -23.66
N ARG A 133 12.00 15.75 -23.66
CA ARG A 133 10.58 16.05 -23.90
C ARG A 133 10.20 15.80 -25.35
#